data_3ac0c3c723a0cd22c4b9b8f666bb74f6
#
_entry.id   3ac0c3c723a0cd22c4b9b8f666bb74f6
#
_cell.length_a   1.000
_cell.length_b   1.000
_cell.length_c   1.000
_cell.angle_alpha   90.00
_cell.angle_beta   90.00
_cell.angle_gamma   90.00
#
_symmetry.space_group_name_H-M   'P 1'
#
loop_
_entity.id
_entity.type
_entity.pdbx_description
1 polymer ?
#
loop_
_entity_poly.entity_id
_entity_poly.type
_entity_poly.pdbx_seq_one_letter_code
_entity_poly.pdbx_strand_id
1 'polypeptide(L)'
;MITSILFKSTPDEVRLLMIDPKRLELGVYEDIPHLLTPVVTDPKVASNVLKWAVSEMERRIRMLASEGVRNIEQFNNIIRAEKGARNDESGEELKPLHYVVIVIDELADLMMISSHEVEESITRLAQMARAVGIHLILATQRPSVDVITGLIKANFPSRI
;
A
#
# COMPACT_ATOMS: atom_id res chain seq x y z
N MET A 1 -13.46 0.50 -9.04
CA MET A 1 -12.82 1.00 -7.83
C MET A 1 -11.64 1.94 -8.14
N ILE A 2 -10.59 1.51 -8.87
CA ILE A 2 -9.44 2.35 -9.26
C ILE A 2 -9.91 3.63 -9.95
N THR A 3 -10.72 3.52 -11.00
CA THR A 3 -11.31 4.67 -11.72
C THR A 3 -11.98 5.68 -10.78
N SER A 4 -12.73 5.19 -9.77
CA SER A 4 -13.38 6.08 -8.79
C SER A 4 -12.37 6.84 -7.93
N ILE A 5 -11.22 6.27 -7.61
CA ILE A 5 -10.12 6.94 -6.91
C ILE A 5 -9.54 8.03 -7.80
N LEU A 6 -9.22 7.71 -9.06
CA LEU A 6 -8.63 8.65 -10.03
C LEU A 6 -9.52 9.87 -10.30
N PHE A 7 -10.85 9.70 -10.27
CA PHE A 7 -11.79 10.81 -10.42
C PHE A 7 -11.93 11.70 -9.19
N LYS A 8 -11.53 11.22 -8.00
CA LYS A 8 -11.82 11.91 -6.73
C LYS A 8 -10.58 12.42 -6.00
N SER A 9 -9.39 11.95 -6.39
CA SER A 9 -8.17 12.22 -5.64
C SER A 9 -7.03 12.59 -6.57
N THR A 10 -6.23 13.53 -6.14
CA THR A 10 -5.00 13.94 -6.83
C THR A 10 -3.84 13.00 -6.48
N PRO A 11 -2.74 13.00 -7.24
CA PRO A 11 -1.53 12.25 -6.90
C PRO A 11 -0.90 12.63 -5.56
N ASP A 12 -1.14 13.84 -5.07
CA ASP A 12 -0.66 14.27 -3.76
C ASP A 12 -1.51 13.72 -2.60
N GLU A 13 -2.73 13.29 -2.89
CA GLU A 13 -3.63 12.71 -1.90
C GLU A 13 -3.56 11.18 -1.89
N VAL A 14 -3.46 10.55 -3.07
CA VAL A 14 -3.44 9.09 -3.21
C VAL A 14 -2.38 8.65 -4.21
N ARG A 15 -1.54 7.74 -3.80
CA ARG A 15 -0.60 7.02 -4.65
C ARG A 15 -1.00 5.57 -4.81
N LEU A 16 -0.73 5.03 -5.98
CA LEU A 16 -1.06 3.66 -6.35
C LEU A 16 0.22 2.84 -6.54
N LEU A 17 0.19 1.62 -6.06
CA LEU A 17 1.20 0.62 -6.30
C LEU A 17 0.47 -0.59 -6.88
N MET A 18 0.73 -0.89 -8.15
CA MET A 18 0.00 -1.89 -8.91
C MET A 18 0.90 -3.07 -9.26
N ILE A 19 0.39 -4.28 -9.02
CA ILE A 19 1.08 -5.54 -9.31
C ILE A 19 0.19 -6.38 -10.20
N ASP A 20 0.65 -6.62 -11.43
CA ASP A 20 -0.05 -7.42 -12.45
C ASP A 20 0.96 -8.34 -13.16
N PRO A 21 1.17 -9.56 -12.64
CA PRO A 21 2.13 -10.50 -13.21
C PRO A 21 1.84 -10.88 -14.66
N LYS A 22 0.60 -10.76 -15.10
CA LYS A 22 0.16 -11.14 -16.46
C LYS A 22 0.12 -9.97 -17.45
N ARG A 23 0.22 -8.74 -16.98
CA ARG A 23 0.07 -7.51 -17.79
C ARG A 23 -1.27 -7.41 -18.55
N LEU A 24 -2.33 -7.94 -18.01
CA LEU A 24 -3.61 -8.01 -18.72
C LEU A 24 -4.60 -6.95 -18.24
N GLU A 25 -4.69 -6.71 -16.94
CA GLU A 25 -5.76 -5.92 -16.36
C GLU A 25 -5.31 -4.51 -15.94
N LEU A 26 -4.11 -4.37 -15.37
CA LEU A 26 -3.64 -3.10 -14.84
C LEU A 26 -2.76 -2.30 -15.81
N GLY A 27 -2.36 -2.87 -16.93
CA GLY A 27 -1.56 -2.20 -17.96
C GLY A 27 -2.21 -0.94 -18.52
N VAL A 28 -3.55 -0.83 -18.49
CA VAL A 28 -4.28 0.37 -18.94
C VAL A 28 -4.05 1.59 -18.03
N TYR A 29 -3.47 1.38 -16.84
CA TYR A 29 -3.12 2.44 -15.90
C TYR A 29 -1.63 2.81 -15.93
N GLU A 30 -0.86 2.26 -16.88
CA GLU A 30 0.54 2.66 -17.04
C GLU A 30 0.63 4.17 -17.28
N ASP A 31 1.70 4.78 -16.80
CA ASP A 31 1.98 6.21 -16.95
C ASP A 31 1.03 7.21 -16.24
N ILE A 32 0.05 6.75 -15.47
CA ILE A 32 -0.75 7.70 -14.68
C ILE A 32 0.09 8.33 -13.55
N PRO A 33 -0.11 9.63 -13.25
CA PRO A 33 0.72 10.34 -12.26
C PRO A 33 0.55 9.84 -10.83
N HIS A 34 -0.46 9.01 -10.55
CA HIS A 34 -0.70 8.41 -9.25
C HIS A 34 0.23 7.23 -8.94
N LEU A 35 0.88 6.62 -9.94
CA LEU A 35 1.75 5.48 -9.71
C LEU A 35 3.01 5.88 -8.93
N LEU A 36 3.37 5.08 -7.92
CA LEU A 36 4.65 5.18 -7.21
C LEU A 36 5.81 4.59 -8.01
N THR A 37 5.51 3.60 -8.84
CA THR A 37 6.43 2.91 -9.74
C THR A 37 5.61 2.39 -10.93
N PRO A 38 6.22 2.13 -12.10
CA PRO A 38 5.55 1.41 -13.17
C PRO A 38 4.88 0.14 -12.67
N VAL A 39 3.82 -0.32 -13.35
CA VAL A 39 3.11 -1.54 -12.98
C VAL A 39 4.09 -2.70 -12.86
N VAL A 40 4.14 -3.32 -11.67
CA VAL A 40 5.09 -4.40 -11.36
C VAL A 40 4.57 -5.71 -11.95
N THR A 41 5.37 -6.31 -12.81
CA THR A 41 4.98 -7.54 -13.53
C THR A 41 5.82 -8.75 -13.15
N ASP A 42 6.98 -8.56 -12.56
CA ASP A 42 7.82 -9.65 -12.09
C ASP A 42 7.48 -10.01 -10.63
N PRO A 43 7.13 -11.28 -10.32
CA PRO A 43 6.77 -11.68 -8.97
C PRO A 43 7.86 -11.52 -7.91
N LYS A 44 9.14 -11.60 -8.30
CA LYS A 44 10.25 -11.36 -7.36
C LYS A 44 10.37 -9.87 -7.02
N VAL A 45 10.19 -9.02 -8.03
CA VAL A 45 10.13 -7.57 -7.83
C VAL A 45 8.91 -7.22 -6.97
N ALA A 46 7.76 -7.87 -7.18
CA ALA A 46 6.55 -7.69 -6.38
C ALA A 46 6.78 -8.00 -4.89
N SER A 47 7.51 -9.09 -4.58
CA SER A 47 7.90 -9.42 -3.20
C SER A 47 8.74 -8.30 -2.56
N ASN A 48 9.71 -7.74 -3.29
CA ASN A 48 10.54 -6.63 -2.81
C ASN A 48 9.72 -5.35 -2.60
N VAL A 49 8.78 -5.08 -3.49
CA VAL A 49 7.87 -3.92 -3.39
C VAL A 49 6.94 -4.05 -2.18
N LEU A 50 6.45 -5.25 -1.86
CA LEU A 50 5.68 -5.50 -0.64
C LEU A 50 6.52 -5.32 0.62
N LYS A 51 7.79 -5.77 0.63
CA LYS A 51 8.74 -5.51 1.72
C LYS A 51 9.00 -4.02 1.89
N TRP A 52 9.15 -3.27 0.79
CA TRP A 52 9.23 -1.81 0.85
C TRP A 52 7.99 -1.18 1.49
N ALA A 53 6.79 -1.64 1.11
CA ALA A 53 5.55 -1.14 1.70
C ALA A 53 5.45 -1.39 3.21
N VAL A 54 5.97 -2.53 3.70
CA VAL A 54 6.11 -2.81 5.14
C VAL A 54 7.06 -1.81 5.79
N SER A 55 8.22 -1.56 5.20
CA SER A 55 9.20 -0.58 5.72
C SER A 55 8.62 0.84 5.74
N GLU A 56 7.89 1.24 4.71
CA GLU A 56 7.19 2.53 4.65
C GLU A 56 6.10 2.64 5.71
N MET A 57 5.34 1.57 5.93
CA MET A 57 4.37 1.49 7.02
C MET A 57 5.04 1.73 8.38
N GLU A 58 6.16 1.07 8.65
CA GLU A 58 6.91 1.23 9.89
C GLU A 58 7.49 2.63 10.05
N ARG A 59 8.01 3.23 8.96
CA ARG A 59 8.45 4.62 8.94
C ARG A 59 7.31 5.56 9.33
N ARG A 60 6.14 5.39 8.73
CA ARG A 60 4.95 6.20 9.04
C ARG A 60 4.47 6.01 10.48
N ILE A 61 4.50 4.79 11.01
CA ILE A 61 4.15 4.53 12.42
C ILE A 61 5.07 5.34 13.34
N ARG A 62 6.39 5.35 13.09
CA ARG A 62 7.33 6.16 13.88
C ARG A 62 7.05 7.66 13.78
N MET A 63 6.76 8.17 12.56
CA MET A 63 6.39 9.57 12.34
C MET A 63 5.12 9.97 13.09
N LEU A 64 4.09 9.14 13.06
CA LEU A 64 2.86 9.39 13.81
C LEU A 64 3.11 9.38 15.32
N ALA A 65 3.93 8.46 15.79
CA ALA A 65 4.28 8.35 17.21
C ALA A 65 5.08 9.56 17.70
N SER A 66 6.04 10.08 16.92
CA SER A 66 6.81 11.28 17.28
C SER A 66 5.94 12.53 17.37
N GLU A 67 4.86 12.62 16.57
CA GLU A 67 3.88 13.70 16.62
C GLU A 67 2.74 13.45 17.65
N GLY A 68 2.75 12.31 18.36
CA GLY A 68 1.74 11.96 19.35
C GLY A 68 0.34 11.74 18.77
N VAL A 69 0.24 11.39 17.50
CA VAL A 69 -1.04 11.17 16.79
C VAL A 69 -1.28 9.70 16.49
N ARG A 70 -2.55 9.33 16.25
CA ARG A 70 -2.97 7.94 16.12
C ARG A 70 -3.26 7.52 14.67
N ASN A 71 -3.40 8.46 13.76
CA ASN A 71 -3.72 8.18 12.35
C ASN A 71 -3.21 9.28 11.41
N ILE A 72 -3.15 8.93 10.13
CA ILE A 72 -2.68 9.79 9.05
C ILE A 72 -3.48 11.11 8.95
N GLU A 73 -4.79 11.10 9.25
CA GLU A 73 -5.62 12.31 9.14
C GLU A 73 -5.20 13.34 10.20
N GLN A 74 -5.00 12.89 11.45
CA GLN A 74 -4.52 13.75 12.52
C GLN A 74 -3.14 14.30 12.20
N PHE A 75 -2.23 13.45 11.72
CA PHE A 75 -0.90 13.86 11.28
C PHE A 75 -0.99 14.95 10.20
N ASN A 76 -1.71 14.68 9.12
CA ASN A 76 -1.85 15.61 8.01
C ASN A 76 -2.51 16.94 8.43
N ASN A 77 -3.45 16.91 9.38
CA ASN A 77 -4.08 18.14 9.89
C ASN A 77 -3.09 19.01 10.67
N ILE A 78 -2.22 18.40 11.49
CA ILE A 78 -1.17 19.12 12.21
C ILE A 78 -0.20 19.77 11.21
N ILE A 79 0.32 18.99 10.27
CA ILE A 79 1.29 19.48 9.28
C ILE A 79 0.72 20.60 8.42
N ARG A 80 -0.57 20.54 8.03
CA ARG A 80 -1.23 21.59 7.24
C ARG A 80 -1.55 22.84 8.06
N ALA A 81 -1.76 22.72 9.37
CA ALA A 81 -2.07 23.85 10.24
C ALA A 81 -0.83 24.68 10.63
N GLU A 82 0.34 24.09 10.56
CA GLU A 82 1.59 24.74 10.92
C GLU A 82 2.05 25.71 9.82
N LYS A 83 2.43 26.94 10.24
CA LYS A 83 2.91 28.00 9.33
C LYS A 83 4.44 28.00 9.22
N GLY A 84 5.07 26.88 9.05
CA GLY A 84 6.52 26.80 8.93
C GLY A 84 7.00 25.40 8.60
N ALA A 85 8.12 25.30 7.90
CA ALA A 85 8.74 24.02 7.64
C ALA A 85 9.23 23.41 8.97
N ARG A 86 8.78 22.19 9.27
CA ARG A 86 9.33 21.34 10.32
C ARG A 86 10.10 20.21 9.69
N ASN A 87 11.18 19.84 10.32
CA ASN A 87 11.97 18.70 9.88
C ASN A 87 11.73 17.53 10.84
N ASP A 88 11.77 16.33 10.29
CA ASP A 88 11.80 15.10 11.07
C ASP A 88 13.17 14.90 11.74
N GLU A 89 13.33 13.78 12.45
CA GLU A 89 14.58 13.41 13.12
C GLU A 89 15.79 13.25 12.14
N SER A 90 15.51 13.03 10.85
CA SER A 90 16.54 12.93 9.80
C SER A 90 16.91 14.28 9.17
N GLY A 91 16.16 15.35 9.51
CA GLY A 91 16.32 16.68 8.94
C GLY A 91 15.53 16.90 7.65
N GLU A 92 14.68 15.96 7.25
CA GLU A 92 13.78 16.11 6.10
C GLU A 92 12.52 16.91 6.48
N GLU A 93 12.07 17.77 5.58
CA GLU A 93 10.86 18.56 5.76
C GLU A 93 9.63 17.66 5.88
N LEU A 94 8.89 17.79 6.98
CA LEU A 94 7.64 17.09 7.18
C LEU A 94 6.57 17.63 6.23
N LYS A 95 6.00 16.74 5.43
CA LYS A 95 4.93 17.03 4.48
C LYS A 95 3.71 16.16 4.77
N PRO A 96 2.49 16.60 4.41
CA PRO A 96 1.33 15.74 4.50
C PRO A 96 1.57 14.43 3.77
N LEU A 97 1.27 13.32 4.43
CA LEU A 97 1.39 11.98 3.87
C LEU A 97 0.22 11.70 2.92
N HIS A 98 0.53 11.19 1.74
CA HIS A 98 -0.49 10.66 0.84
C HIS A 98 -0.94 9.26 1.29
N TYR A 99 -2.17 8.89 0.95
CA TYR A 99 -2.61 7.49 1.05
C TYR A 99 -1.90 6.64 0.00
N VAL A 100 -1.65 5.39 0.33
CA VAL A 100 -1.13 4.40 -0.62
C VAL A 100 -2.14 3.28 -0.78
N VAL A 101 -2.52 2.98 -2.01
CA VAL A 101 -3.37 1.83 -2.32
C VAL A 101 -2.57 0.84 -3.14
N ILE A 102 -2.35 -0.33 -2.57
CA ILE A 102 -1.64 -1.45 -3.19
C ILE A 102 -2.70 -2.34 -3.84
N VAL A 103 -2.60 -2.56 -5.14
CA VAL A 103 -3.52 -3.39 -5.91
C VAL A 103 -2.76 -4.59 -6.47
N ILE A 104 -3.21 -5.79 -6.14
CA ILE A 104 -2.68 -7.04 -6.68
C ILE A 104 -3.79 -7.71 -7.49
N ASP A 105 -3.57 -7.86 -8.79
CA ASP A 105 -4.56 -8.43 -9.72
C ASP A 105 -4.70 -9.95 -9.57
N GLU A 106 -3.60 -10.67 -9.45
CA GLU A 106 -3.61 -12.13 -9.26
C GLU A 106 -2.64 -12.55 -8.16
N LEU A 107 -3.19 -12.70 -6.95
CA LEU A 107 -2.39 -13.11 -5.78
C LEU A 107 -1.79 -14.50 -5.94
N ALA A 108 -2.49 -15.43 -6.61
CA ALA A 108 -2.01 -16.79 -6.80
C ALA A 108 -0.63 -16.85 -7.48
N ASP A 109 -0.37 -15.98 -8.45
CA ASP A 109 0.90 -15.99 -9.18
C ASP A 109 2.07 -15.56 -8.29
N LEU A 110 1.84 -14.68 -7.31
CA LEU A 110 2.85 -14.31 -6.30
C LEU A 110 3.07 -15.44 -5.29
N MET A 111 1.98 -16.05 -4.82
CA MET A 111 2.02 -17.15 -3.85
C MET A 111 2.74 -18.40 -4.40
N MET A 112 2.68 -18.65 -5.71
CA MET A 112 3.41 -19.77 -6.35
C MET A 112 4.92 -19.59 -6.33
N ILE A 113 5.43 -18.36 -6.26
CA ILE A 113 6.87 -18.08 -6.41
C ILE A 113 7.51 -17.74 -5.07
N SER A 114 6.85 -16.97 -4.23
CA SER A 114 7.38 -16.45 -2.97
C SER A 114 6.32 -16.45 -1.86
N SER A 115 5.64 -17.58 -1.65
CA SER A 115 4.47 -17.67 -0.77
C SER A 115 4.73 -17.11 0.63
N HIS A 116 5.80 -17.51 1.28
CA HIS A 116 6.11 -17.11 2.66
C HIS A 116 6.34 -15.60 2.78
N GLU A 117 7.16 -15.02 1.91
CA GLU A 117 7.49 -13.59 1.98
C GLU A 117 6.30 -12.70 1.62
N VAL A 118 5.50 -13.13 0.64
CA VAL A 118 4.28 -12.42 0.20
C VAL A 118 3.22 -12.49 1.30
N GLU A 119 2.96 -13.67 1.85
CA GLU A 119 1.98 -13.86 2.93
C GLU A 119 2.36 -13.05 4.19
N GLU A 120 3.62 -13.09 4.59
CA GLU A 120 4.12 -12.32 5.74
C GLU A 120 3.92 -10.82 5.52
N SER A 121 4.34 -10.29 4.37
CA SER A 121 4.23 -8.87 4.05
C SER A 121 2.76 -8.41 4.02
N ILE A 122 1.89 -9.17 3.35
CA ILE A 122 0.46 -8.89 3.26
C ILE A 122 -0.18 -8.93 4.64
N THR A 123 0.15 -9.92 5.45
CA THR A 123 -0.40 -10.06 6.81
C THR A 123 0.00 -8.89 7.68
N ARG A 124 1.28 -8.48 7.70
CA ARG A 124 1.76 -7.32 8.46
C ARG A 124 1.07 -6.02 8.02
N LEU A 125 0.98 -5.79 6.72
CA LEU A 125 0.28 -4.62 6.17
C LEU A 125 -1.20 -4.64 6.58
N ALA A 126 -1.90 -5.75 6.44
CA ALA A 126 -3.32 -5.85 6.78
C ALA A 126 -3.60 -5.57 8.27
N GLN A 127 -2.67 -5.95 9.16
CA GLN A 127 -2.80 -5.74 10.60
C GLN A 127 -2.55 -4.30 11.04
N MET A 128 -1.59 -3.60 10.43
CA MET A 128 -1.07 -2.34 11.00
C MET A 128 -1.15 -1.13 10.06
N ALA A 129 -1.32 -1.33 8.76
CA ALA A 129 -1.15 -0.27 7.77
C ALA A 129 -2.33 0.72 7.70
N ARG A 130 -3.52 0.33 8.17
CA ARG A 130 -4.74 1.15 8.09
C ARG A 130 -4.58 2.55 8.71
N ALA A 131 -4.01 2.60 9.90
CA ALA A 131 -3.84 3.87 10.63
C ALA A 131 -2.88 4.83 9.93
N VAL A 132 -1.91 4.31 9.19
CA VAL A 132 -0.90 5.09 8.45
C VAL A 132 -1.25 5.32 6.98
N GLY A 133 -2.48 4.99 6.59
CA GLY A 133 -3.02 5.30 5.26
C GLY A 133 -2.50 4.41 4.14
N ILE A 134 -2.14 3.14 4.44
CA ILE A 134 -1.78 2.15 3.42
C ILE A 134 -2.88 1.09 3.37
N HIS A 135 -3.42 0.85 2.19
CA HIS A 135 -4.56 -0.03 1.95
C HIS A 135 -4.22 -1.07 0.90
N LEU A 136 -4.77 -2.29 1.04
CA LEU A 136 -4.57 -3.39 0.09
C LEU A 136 -5.88 -3.78 -0.57
N ILE A 137 -5.80 -4.05 -1.87
CA ILE A 137 -6.83 -4.66 -2.69
C ILE A 137 -6.20 -5.90 -3.30
N LEU A 138 -6.69 -7.07 -2.88
CA LEU A 138 -6.20 -8.35 -3.35
C LEU A 138 -7.25 -9.00 -4.23
N ALA A 139 -6.89 -9.33 -5.46
CA ALA A 139 -7.73 -10.13 -6.33
C ALA A 139 -7.05 -11.47 -6.66
N THR A 140 -7.86 -12.48 -6.95
CA THR A 140 -7.40 -13.77 -7.46
C THR A 140 -8.53 -14.50 -8.17
N GLN A 141 -8.21 -15.14 -9.27
CA GLN A 141 -9.07 -16.06 -9.99
C GLN A 141 -8.96 -17.50 -9.45
N ARG A 142 -8.03 -17.74 -8.50
CA ARG A 142 -7.78 -19.06 -7.91
C ARG A 142 -7.92 -19.03 -6.39
N PRO A 143 -9.15 -19.00 -5.85
CA PRO A 143 -9.39 -18.88 -4.41
C PRO A 143 -9.18 -20.21 -3.68
N SER A 144 -8.05 -20.88 -3.91
CA SER A 144 -7.64 -22.08 -3.18
C SER A 144 -7.16 -21.75 -1.77
N VAL A 145 -7.09 -22.77 -0.91
CA VAL A 145 -6.59 -22.60 0.47
C VAL A 145 -5.11 -22.23 0.53
N ASP A 146 -4.33 -22.58 -0.49
CA ASP A 146 -2.92 -22.25 -0.60
C ASP A 146 -2.68 -20.80 -1.02
N VAL A 147 -3.68 -20.16 -1.65
CA VAL A 147 -3.65 -18.76 -2.07
C VAL A 147 -4.32 -17.87 -1.04
N ILE A 148 -5.55 -18.21 -0.66
CA ILE A 148 -6.32 -17.52 0.38
C ILE A 148 -6.18 -18.31 1.68
N THR A 149 -5.03 -18.16 2.30
CA THR A 149 -4.65 -18.88 3.52
C THR A 149 -5.49 -18.47 4.73
N GLY A 150 -5.36 -19.20 5.83
CA GLY A 150 -6.01 -18.85 7.08
C GLY A 150 -5.58 -17.48 7.61
N LEU A 151 -4.29 -17.11 7.44
CA LEU A 151 -3.77 -15.80 7.86
C LEU A 151 -4.35 -14.67 7.01
N ILE A 152 -4.43 -14.85 5.70
CA ILE A 152 -5.05 -13.86 4.81
C ILE A 152 -6.54 -13.71 5.16
N LYS A 153 -7.28 -14.82 5.33
CA LYS A 153 -8.72 -14.78 5.71
C LYS A 153 -8.98 -14.06 7.01
N ALA A 154 -8.11 -14.24 8.02
CA ALA A 154 -8.25 -13.62 9.32
C ALA A 154 -8.07 -12.08 9.26
N ASN A 155 -7.25 -11.58 8.35
CA ASN A 155 -6.91 -10.17 8.26
C ASN A 155 -7.69 -9.40 7.18
N PHE A 156 -8.41 -10.09 6.29
CA PHE A 156 -9.25 -9.50 5.25
C PHE A 156 -10.71 -9.93 5.44
N PRO A 157 -11.46 -9.26 6.34
CA PRO A 157 -12.85 -9.60 6.61
C PRO A 157 -13.81 -9.18 5.47
N SER A 158 -13.46 -8.12 4.72
CA SER A 158 -14.25 -7.64 3.59
C SER A 158 -13.87 -8.41 2.32
N ARG A 159 -14.78 -9.27 1.87
CA ARG A 159 -14.59 -10.13 0.69
C ARG A 159 -15.80 -10.01 -0.23
N ILE A 160 -15.55 -10.01 -1.53
CA ILE A 160 -16.55 -9.95 -2.60
C ILE A 160 -16.44 -11.23 -3.42
#